data_23eb51a2f198fd085dd70163c92a562b
#
_entry.id   23eb51a2f198fd085dd70163c92a562b
#
_cell.length_a   1.000
_cell.length_b   1.000
_cell.length_c   1.000
_cell.angle_alpha   90.00
_cell.angle_beta   90.00
_cell.angle_gamma   90.00
#
_symmetry.space_group_name_H-M   'P 1'
#
loop_
_entity.id
_entity.type
_entity.pdbx_description
1 polymer ?
#
loop_
_entity_poly.entity_id
_entity_poly.type
_entity_poly.pdbx_seq_one_letter_code
_entity_poly.pdbx_strand_id
1 'polypeptide(L)'
;MGSGPVPRVGGVRLPALIPLPGAAPLSAAVPAEMAPAAVPAAGAPLVTIVLGTRPEAIKLAPVILAFQADPAFRTRVVLTGQHREMVSQVMELFGLRADHDLALMAPKQTLTHITCAALEGLKQDFAGHRPDLVLVQGDTTTAFASALAAFYEQIPVGHVEAGLRTDNLFDPFPEEANRRLISQLAQLHFAPTEVSAANCRASGVIGEVLTTGNTVIDALLLMAQQAPVYEVPGLDWQRQRVILATVHRRENWGERLSQIGTGFLELLERFPDTALLLPLHRNPTVREPLQAMLGSHPRAFLTEPLDYDQLVAAMRGSTLVLTDSGGLQEEAPALGKPVLVLRRTTERPEAVSAGTARLIGTASADIVAEASLLLTDGTAYEAMARAHNPFGDGQASGRIVEAARRFLGIAGG
;
A
#
# COMPACT_ATOMS: atom_id res chain seq x y z
N MET A 1 7.48 62.13 12.22
CA MET A 1 7.17 61.26 11.07
C MET A 1 7.10 59.85 11.61
N GLY A 2 5.88 59.42 11.83
CA GLY A 2 5.60 58.17 12.55
C GLY A 2 5.59 56.97 11.66
N SER A 3 6.37 55.95 12.03
CA SER A 3 6.27 54.60 11.51
C SER A 3 5.22 53.85 12.33
N GLY A 4 4.06 53.63 11.73
CA GLY A 4 3.00 52.79 12.30
C GLY A 4 3.37 51.31 12.30
N PRO A 5 2.88 50.52 13.25
CA PRO A 5 3.23 49.10 13.32
C PRO A 5 2.48 48.30 12.25
N VAL A 6 3.24 47.46 11.54
CA VAL A 6 2.72 46.44 10.63
C VAL A 6 1.92 45.40 11.46
N PRO A 7 0.69 45.03 11.06
CA PRO A 7 -0.09 44.04 11.79
C PRO A 7 0.58 42.65 11.71
N ARG A 8 0.86 42.06 12.86
CA ARG A 8 1.29 40.64 12.97
C ARG A 8 0.09 39.76 12.60
N VAL A 9 0.19 39.10 11.45
CA VAL A 9 -0.68 37.99 11.11
C VAL A 9 -0.37 36.84 12.07
N GLY A 10 -1.41 36.34 12.74
CA GLY A 10 -1.30 35.33 13.80
C GLY A 10 -0.51 34.11 13.36
N GLY A 11 0.57 33.84 14.06
CA GLY A 11 1.40 32.68 13.85
C GLY A 11 0.66 31.40 14.26
N VAL A 12 0.10 30.69 13.29
CA VAL A 12 -0.23 29.28 13.47
C VAL A 12 1.11 28.56 13.64
N ARG A 13 1.39 28.05 14.84
CA ARG A 13 2.53 27.17 15.06
C ARG A 13 2.38 25.99 14.13
N LEU A 14 3.36 25.79 13.26
CA LEU A 14 3.50 24.53 12.53
C LEU A 14 3.41 23.40 13.56
N PRO A 15 2.57 22.37 13.36
CA PRO A 15 2.57 21.25 14.25
C PRO A 15 3.99 20.67 14.22
N ALA A 16 4.63 20.59 15.41
CA ALA A 16 5.82 19.77 15.57
C ALA A 16 5.52 18.40 14.97
N LEU A 17 6.52 17.73 14.40
CA LEU A 17 6.41 16.35 13.93
C LEU A 17 5.58 15.58 14.97
N ILE A 18 4.30 15.35 14.64
CA ILE A 18 3.36 14.72 15.56
C ILE A 18 3.89 13.30 15.74
N PRO A 19 4.25 12.84 16.95
CA PRO A 19 4.53 11.43 17.17
C PRO A 19 3.31 10.66 16.69
N LEU A 20 3.51 9.59 15.93
CA LEU A 20 2.46 8.75 15.34
C LEU A 20 1.40 8.48 16.41
N PRO A 21 0.12 8.93 16.23
CA PRO A 21 -0.89 8.75 17.24
C PRO A 21 -1.16 7.26 17.38
N GLY A 22 -0.86 6.70 18.56
CA GLY A 22 -1.34 5.39 18.97
C GLY A 22 -0.78 4.18 18.22
N ALA A 23 0.33 4.30 17.49
CA ALA A 23 1.14 3.13 17.26
C ALA A 23 1.57 2.66 18.66
N ALA A 24 0.83 1.70 19.22
CA ALA A 24 1.43 0.87 20.25
C ALA A 24 2.84 0.55 19.72
N PRO A 25 3.90 0.68 20.53
CA PRO A 25 5.23 0.31 20.06
C PRO A 25 5.03 -1.05 19.42
N LEU A 26 5.56 -1.23 18.17
CA LEU A 26 5.54 -2.53 17.49
C LEU A 26 6.08 -3.54 18.52
N SER A 27 5.16 -3.98 19.37
CA SER A 27 5.43 -4.79 20.54
C SER A 27 5.72 -6.15 19.98
N ALA A 28 6.96 -6.50 20.11
CA ALA A 28 7.49 -7.85 20.11
C ALA A 28 7.52 -8.63 18.79
N ALA A 29 7.20 -8.07 17.61
CA ALA A 29 7.25 -8.90 16.40
C ALA A 29 8.24 -8.45 15.32
N VAL A 30 8.67 -7.17 15.29
CA VAL A 30 9.76 -6.74 14.39
C VAL A 30 10.64 -5.74 15.11
N PRO A 31 11.87 -6.09 15.50
CA PRO A 31 12.85 -5.18 16.08
C PRO A 31 13.23 -4.08 15.09
N ALA A 32 13.63 -2.91 15.61
CA ALA A 32 14.12 -1.75 14.83
C ALA A 32 15.40 -2.03 14.01
N GLU A 33 16.08 -3.13 14.26
CA GLU A 33 17.05 -3.79 13.37
C GLU A 33 16.35 -5.03 12.81
N MET A 34 16.39 -5.24 11.51
CA MET A 34 15.86 -6.47 10.91
C MET A 34 16.54 -7.65 11.57
N ALA A 35 15.80 -8.33 12.45
CA ALA A 35 16.34 -9.46 13.18
C ALA A 35 16.82 -10.49 12.16
N PRO A 36 18.01 -11.09 12.36
CA PRO A 36 18.44 -12.20 11.53
C PRO A 36 17.36 -13.29 11.56
N ALA A 37 17.12 -13.94 10.42
CA ALA A 37 16.18 -15.04 10.34
C ALA A 37 16.44 -16.02 11.48
N ALA A 38 15.41 -16.39 12.23
CA ALA A 38 15.53 -17.35 13.32
C ALA A 38 15.96 -18.71 12.78
N VAL A 39 16.74 -19.46 13.55
CA VAL A 39 17.07 -20.85 13.19
C VAL A 39 15.82 -21.72 13.45
N PRO A 40 15.21 -22.31 12.43
CA PRO A 40 13.99 -23.08 12.61
C PRO A 40 14.21 -24.31 13.49
N ALA A 41 13.19 -24.67 14.27
CA ALA A 41 13.18 -25.89 15.06
C ALA A 41 13.27 -27.13 14.13
N ALA A 42 13.88 -28.22 14.65
CA ALA A 42 13.93 -29.47 13.90
C ALA A 42 12.51 -29.98 13.63
N GLY A 43 12.20 -30.24 12.36
CA GLY A 43 10.86 -30.69 11.94
C GLY A 43 9.82 -29.58 11.83
N ALA A 44 10.20 -28.31 11.93
CA ALA A 44 9.28 -27.18 11.73
C ALA A 44 8.61 -27.25 10.36
N PRO A 45 7.29 -26.96 10.27
CA PRO A 45 6.58 -26.97 9.00
C PRO A 45 7.13 -25.89 8.04
N LEU A 46 7.03 -26.19 6.75
CA LEU A 46 7.48 -25.32 5.69
C LEU A 46 6.33 -24.45 5.18
N VAL A 47 6.45 -23.14 5.32
CA VAL A 47 5.56 -22.17 4.68
C VAL A 47 6.24 -21.60 3.45
N THR A 48 5.63 -21.81 2.27
CA THR A 48 6.11 -21.22 1.03
C THR A 48 5.28 -20.00 0.67
N ILE A 49 5.92 -18.85 0.46
CA ILE A 49 5.30 -17.60 0.09
C ILE A 49 5.64 -17.31 -1.35
N VAL A 50 4.62 -17.23 -2.21
CA VAL A 50 4.79 -17.04 -3.66
C VAL A 50 4.39 -15.63 -4.05
N LEU A 51 5.24 -14.96 -4.84
CA LEU A 51 4.98 -13.60 -5.33
C LEU A 51 5.59 -13.38 -6.72
N GLY A 52 5.04 -12.45 -7.49
CA GLY A 52 5.50 -12.20 -8.86
C GLY A 52 5.48 -10.73 -9.26
N THR A 53 4.81 -9.87 -8.52
CA THR A 53 4.65 -8.46 -8.85
C THR A 53 5.13 -7.54 -7.73
N ARG A 54 5.43 -6.28 -8.07
CA ARG A 54 5.86 -5.27 -7.09
C ARG A 54 4.85 -5.05 -5.95
N PRO A 55 3.52 -4.91 -6.21
CA PRO A 55 2.55 -4.77 -5.13
C PRO A 55 2.49 -5.98 -4.19
N GLU A 56 2.60 -7.20 -4.73
CA GLU A 56 2.69 -8.42 -3.92
C GLU A 56 3.94 -8.41 -3.05
N ALA A 57 5.09 -8.05 -3.61
CA ALA A 57 6.34 -7.98 -2.88
C ALA A 57 6.27 -7.00 -1.69
N ILE A 58 5.71 -5.80 -1.89
CA ILE A 58 5.51 -4.81 -0.81
C ILE A 58 4.63 -5.39 0.30
N LYS A 59 3.47 -5.96 -0.07
CA LYS A 59 2.48 -6.44 0.90
C LYS A 59 2.89 -7.73 1.60
N LEU A 60 3.68 -8.57 0.94
CA LEU A 60 4.19 -9.82 1.52
C LEU A 60 5.51 -9.65 2.27
N ALA A 61 6.28 -8.58 2.05
CA ALA A 61 7.53 -8.36 2.75
C ALA A 61 7.40 -8.45 4.28
N PRO A 62 6.46 -7.76 4.95
CA PRO A 62 6.28 -7.87 6.39
C PRO A 62 5.82 -9.27 6.82
N VAL A 63 5.04 -9.97 5.98
CA VAL A 63 4.62 -11.35 6.25
C VAL A 63 5.82 -12.30 6.19
N ILE A 64 6.67 -12.17 5.19
CA ILE A 64 7.91 -12.95 5.05
C ILE A 64 8.81 -12.73 6.29
N LEU A 65 9.05 -11.47 6.66
CA LEU A 65 9.84 -11.12 7.83
C LEU A 65 9.28 -11.72 9.12
N ALA A 66 7.96 -11.67 9.29
CA ALA A 66 7.29 -12.23 10.47
C ALA A 66 7.44 -13.76 10.55
N PHE A 67 7.31 -14.47 9.44
CA PHE A 67 7.55 -15.92 9.40
C PHE A 67 9.03 -16.27 9.59
N GLN A 68 9.96 -15.51 9.01
CA GLN A 68 11.39 -15.74 9.19
C GLN A 68 11.87 -15.46 10.61
N ALA A 69 11.22 -14.54 11.31
CA ALA A 69 11.52 -14.25 12.73
C ALA A 69 10.99 -15.33 13.69
N ASP A 70 10.11 -16.21 13.24
CA ASP A 70 9.47 -17.22 14.06
C ASP A 70 10.14 -18.60 13.88
N PRO A 71 10.88 -19.12 14.90
CA PRO A 71 11.58 -20.39 14.81
C PRO A 71 10.66 -21.63 14.68
N ALA A 72 9.35 -21.45 14.87
CA ALA A 72 8.39 -22.53 14.68
C ALA A 72 8.12 -22.87 13.21
N PHE A 73 8.62 -22.06 12.29
CA PHE A 73 8.45 -22.26 10.85
C PHE A 73 9.78 -22.32 10.11
N ARG A 74 9.78 -23.06 9.03
CA ARG A 74 10.72 -22.87 7.92
C ARG A 74 10.01 -22.03 6.88
N THR A 75 10.64 -20.94 6.44
CA THR A 75 10.07 -20.03 5.44
C THR A 75 10.81 -20.16 4.13
N ARG A 76 10.08 -20.28 3.02
CA ARG A 76 10.60 -20.30 1.68
C ARG A 76 9.92 -19.25 0.81
N VAL A 77 10.69 -18.47 0.09
CA VAL A 77 10.21 -17.40 -0.79
C VAL A 77 10.46 -17.79 -2.25
N VAL A 78 9.38 -17.88 -3.04
CA VAL A 78 9.43 -18.26 -4.45
C VAL A 78 8.94 -17.10 -5.31
N LEU A 79 9.78 -16.65 -6.25
CA LEU A 79 9.42 -15.66 -7.25
C LEU A 79 8.95 -16.34 -8.52
N THR A 80 7.87 -15.82 -9.12
CA THR A 80 7.46 -16.28 -10.45
C THR A 80 8.18 -15.52 -11.57
N GLY A 81 8.82 -14.40 -11.26
CA GLY A 81 9.60 -13.61 -12.22
C GLY A 81 8.78 -12.74 -13.15
N GLN A 82 7.48 -12.50 -12.87
CA GLN A 82 6.61 -11.66 -13.71
C GLN A 82 7.11 -10.21 -13.82
N HIS A 83 7.59 -9.60 -12.71
CA HIS A 83 8.15 -8.24 -12.66
C HIS A 83 9.52 -8.24 -11.98
N ARG A 84 10.45 -9.03 -12.51
CA ARG A 84 11.72 -9.39 -11.85
C ARG A 84 12.48 -8.21 -11.25
N GLU A 85 12.78 -7.19 -12.04
CA GLU A 85 13.57 -6.03 -11.57
C GLU A 85 12.86 -5.26 -10.45
N MET A 86 11.57 -4.97 -10.64
CA MET A 86 10.78 -4.23 -9.64
C MET A 86 10.57 -5.02 -8.34
N VAL A 87 10.45 -6.34 -8.44
CA VAL A 87 10.35 -7.23 -7.27
C VAL A 87 11.69 -7.27 -6.54
N SER A 88 12.82 -7.40 -7.27
CA SER A 88 14.15 -7.41 -6.67
C SER A 88 14.44 -6.13 -5.89
N GLN A 89 14.07 -4.97 -6.42
CA GLN A 89 14.21 -3.68 -5.71
C GLN A 89 13.45 -3.66 -4.37
N VAL A 90 12.22 -4.17 -4.35
CA VAL A 90 11.44 -4.27 -3.10
C VAL A 90 12.07 -5.27 -2.14
N MET A 91 12.49 -6.44 -2.64
CA MET A 91 13.16 -7.44 -1.79
C MET A 91 14.43 -6.87 -1.13
N GLU A 92 15.25 -6.16 -1.90
CA GLU A 92 16.45 -5.47 -1.37
C GLU A 92 16.09 -4.43 -0.33
N LEU A 93 15.04 -3.62 -0.57
CA LEU A 93 14.58 -2.57 0.32
C LEU A 93 14.18 -3.11 1.71
N PHE A 94 13.57 -4.31 1.74
CA PHE A 94 13.21 -5.00 2.98
C PHE A 94 14.27 -6.01 3.45
N GLY A 95 15.46 -6.05 2.83
CA GLY A 95 16.55 -6.98 3.17
C GLY A 95 16.20 -8.45 2.94
N LEU A 96 15.25 -8.74 2.07
CA LEU A 96 14.76 -10.07 1.77
C LEU A 96 15.52 -10.72 0.60
N ARG A 97 15.56 -12.05 0.61
CA ARG A 97 16.09 -12.84 -0.51
C ARG A 97 15.09 -13.93 -0.89
N ALA A 98 15.01 -14.19 -2.18
CA ALA A 98 14.24 -15.32 -2.68
C ALA A 98 15.08 -16.60 -2.61
N ASP A 99 14.42 -17.70 -2.28
CA ASP A 99 15.02 -19.04 -2.31
C ASP A 99 15.00 -19.65 -3.71
N HIS A 100 14.01 -19.25 -4.51
CA HIS A 100 13.89 -19.71 -5.90
C HIS A 100 13.23 -18.64 -6.77
N ASP A 101 13.71 -18.44 -7.99
CA ASP A 101 13.11 -17.62 -9.03
C ASP A 101 12.78 -18.51 -10.23
N LEU A 102 11.49 -18.71 -10.50
CA LEU A 102 11.01 -19.53 -11.62
C LEU A 102 11.28 -18.87 -12.98
N ALA A 103 11.64 -17.58 -12.99
CA ALA A 103 12.03 -16.82 -14.17
C ALA A 103 11.02 -16.91 -15.35
N LEU A 104 9.72 -16.87 -15.05
CA LEU A 104 8.66 -17.10 -16.04
C LEU A 104 8.47 -15.96 -17.04
N MET A 105 9.17 -14.83 -16.89
CA MET A 105 8.98 -13.67 -17.76
C MET A 105 9.48 -13.96 -19.19
N ALA A 106 8.60 -13.74 -20.17
CA ALA A 106 8.93 -13.73 -21.59
C ALA A 106 8.27 -12.52 -22.28
N PRO A 107 8.85 -11.98 -23.37
CA PRO A 107 8.25 -10.87 -24.10
C PRO A 107 6.84 -11.23 -24.62
N LYS A 108 5.89 -10.28 -24.47
CA LYS A 108 4.50 -10.40 -24.97
C LYS A 108 3.73 -11.62 -24.45
N GLN A 109 3.91 -11.96 -23.18
CA GLN A 109 3.19 -13.09 -22.56
C GLN A 109 1.68 -12.85 -22.55
N THR A 110 0.92 -13.90 -22.84
CA THR A 110 -0.53 -13.97 -22.61
C THR A 110 -0.82 -14.44 -21.18
N LEU A 111 -2.01 -14.14 -20.66
CA LEU A 111 -2.46 -14.67 -19.37
C LEU A 111 -2.40 -16.20 -19.32
N THR A 112 -2.77 -16.87 -20.42
CA THR A 112 -2.66 -18.33 -20.57
C THR A 112 -1.23 -18.81 -20.39
N HIS A 113 -0.27 -18.15 -21.03
CA HIS A 113 1.14 -18.54 -20.90
C HIS A 113 1.65 -18.39 -19.45
N ILE A 114 1.35 -17.26 -18.82
CA ILE A 114 1.70 -17.00 -17.40
C ILE A 114 1.12 -18.09 -16.50
N THR A 115 -0.17 -18.42 -16.68
CA THR A 115 -0.85 -19.45 -15.88
C THR A 115 -0.20 -20.82 -16.05
N CYS A 116 0.02 -21.29 -17.29
CA CYS A 116 0.61 -22.60 -17.55
C CYS A 116 2.04 -22.68 -17.01
N ALA A 117 2.87 -21.67 -17.28
CA ALA A 117 4.25 -21.66 -16.83
C ALA A 117 4.36 -21.62 -15.29
N ALA A 118 3.48 -20.86 -14.61
CA ALA A 118 3.44 -20.82 -13.15
C ALA A 118 3.02 -22.19 -12.57
N LEU A 119 2.00 -22.83 -13.15
CA LEU A 119 1.56 -24.17 -12.72
C LEU A 119 2.68 -25.20 -12.85
N GLU A 120 3.35 -25.26 -14.00
CA GLU A 120 4.44 -26.21 -14.25
C GLU A 120 5.65 -25.96 -13.36
N GLY A 121 6.08 -24.70 -13.24
CA GLY A 121 7.21 -24.29 -12.41
C GLY A 121 6.99 -24.58 -10.93
N LEU A 122 5.83 -24.23 -10.41
CA LEU A 122 5.49 -24.49 -9.01
C LEU A 122 5.29 -25.96 -8.70
N LYS A 123 4.72 -26.75 -9.62
CA LYS A 123 4.67 -28.21 -9.47
C LYS A 123 6.06 -28.80 -9.26
N GLN A 124 7.05 -28.36 -10.05
CA GLN A 124 8.43 -28.83 -9.91
C GLN A 124 9.06 -28.36 -8.60
N ASP A 125 8.84 -27.11 -8.20
CA ASP A 125 9.34 -26.57 -6.92
C ASP A 125 8.76 -27.34 -5.73
N PHE A 126 7.44 -27.57 -5.71
CA PHE A 126 6.76 -28.31 -4.64
C PHE A 126 7.16 -29.78 -4.56
N ALA A 127 7.51 -30.42 -5.70
CA ALA A 127 8.03 -31.77 -5.71
C ALA A 127 9.39 -31.86 -5.00
N GLY A 128 10.25 -30.85 -5.13
CA GLY A 128 11.53 -30.76 -4.43
C GLY A 128 11.45 -30.26 -2.99
N HIS A 129 10.48 -29.40 -2.71
CA HIS A 129 10.35 -28.71 -1.42
C HIS A 129 8.86 -28.60 -1.06
N ARG A 130 8.22 -29.73 -0.70
CA ARG A 130 6.79 -29.78 -0.41
C ARG A 130 6.43 -28.89 0.79
N PRO A 131 5.61 -27.83 0.60
CA PRO A 131 5.14 -27.00 1.70
C PRO A 131 4.05 -27.67 2.52
N ASP A 132 3.93 -27.26 3.79
CA ASP A 132 2.79 -27.53 4.64
C ASP A 132 1.69 -26.47 4.47
N LEU A 133 2.06 -25.26 4.00
CA LEU A 133 1.16 -24.17 3.68
C LEU A 133 1.77 -23.29 2.57
N VAL A 134 0.97 -22.91 1.58
CA VAL A 134 1.34 -21.90 0.57
C VAL A 134 0.58 -20.60 0.84
N LEU A 135 1.29 -19.47 0.87
CA LEU A 135 0.67 -18.14 0.94
C LEU A 135 0.73 -17.45 -0.42
N VAL A 136 -0.41 -16.90 -0.83
CA VAL A 136 -0.56 -16.04 -2.02
C VAL A 136 -1.21 -14.72 -1.63
N GLN A 137 -0.98 -13.65 -2.40
CA GLN A 137 -1.48 -12.33 -2.08
C GLN A 137 -2.29 -11.75 -3.24
N GLY A 138 -3.43 -11.15 -2.94
CA GLY A 138 -4.22 -10.37 -3.88
C GLY A 138 -4.89 -11.23 -4.96
N ASP A 139 -4.81 -10.73 -6.20
CA ASP A 139 -5.69 -11.19 -7.29
C ASP A 139 -4.99 -11.27 -8.65
N THR A 140 -3.66 -11.25 -8.67
CA THR A 140 -2.91 -11.39 -9.91
C THR A 140 -3.10 -12.78 -10.53
N THR A 141 -2.83 -12.92 -11.81
CA THR A 141 -2.79 -14.23 -12.48
C THR A 141 -1.78 -15.16 -11.84
N THR A 142 -0.67 -14.62 -11.35
CA THR A 142 0.36 -15.37 -10.60
C THR A 142 -0.21 -15.91 -9.28
N ALA A 143 -0.90 -15.07 -8.49
CA ALA A 143 -1.52 -15.51 -7.24
C ALA A 143 -2.54 -16.62 -7.47
N PHE A 144 -3.40 -16.48 -8.50
CA PHE A 144 -4.35 -17.52 -8.87
C PHE A 144 -3.67 -18.81 -9.31
N ALA A 145 -2.69 -18.75 -10.22
CA ALA A 145 -1.98 -19.92 -10.70
C ALA A 145 -1.23 -20.63 -9.56
N SER A 146 -0.68 -19.88 -8.61
CA SER A 146 0.01 -20.41 -7.43
C SER A 146 -0.94 -21.14 -6.48
N ALA A 147 -2.12 -20.57 -6.23
CA ALA A 147 -3.16 -21.21 -5.44
C ALA A 147 -3.66 -22.50 -6.10
N LEU A 148 -3.83 -22.50 -7.42
CA LEU A 148 -4.26 -23.67 -8.18
C LEU A 148 -3.17 -24.77 -8.20
N ALA A 149 -1.89 -24.40 -8.35
CA ALA A 149 -0.78 -25.34 -8.27
C ALA A 149 -0.72 -26.04 -6.91
N ALA A 150 -0.83 -25.28 -5.82
CA ALA A 150 -0.87 -25.82 -4.46
C ALA A 150 -2.08 -26.75 -4.26
N PHE A 151 -3.25 -26.35 -4.74
CA PHE A 151 -4.45 -27.18 -4.67
C PHE A 151 -4.29 -28.53 -5.39
N TYR A 152 -3.69 -28.54 -6.58
CA TYR A 152 -3.45 -29.78 -7.32
C TYR A 152 -2.48 -30.74 -6.60
N GLU A 153 -1.55 -30.19 -5.86
CA GLU A 153 -0.62 -30.98 -5.03
C GLU A 153 -1.19 -31.26 -3.62
N GLN A 154 -2.48 -30.93 -3.35
CA GLN A 154 -3.13 -31.10 -2.05
C GLN A 154 -2.39 -30.38 -0.91
N ILE A 155 -1.89 -29.20 -1.19
CA ILE A 155 -1.21 -28.33 -0.24
C ILE A 155 -2.19 -27.21 0.16
N PRO A 156 -2.42 -26.95 1.47
CA PRO A 156 -3.26 -25.87 1.93
C PRO A 156 -2.79 -24.51 1.44
N VAL A 157 -3.75 -23.61 1.17
CA VAL A 157 -3.50 -22.25 0.69
C VAL A 157 -4.04 -21.23 1.67
N GLY A 158 -3.22 -20.23 2.02
CA GLY A 158 -3.62 -19.01 2.70
C GLY A 158 -3.65 -17.83 1.72
N HIS A 159 -4.76 -17.11 1.67
CA HIS A 159 -4.97 -15.99 0.77
C HIS A 159 -4.90 -14.66 1.55
N VAL A 160 -3.83 -13.92 1.35
CA VAL A 160 -3.60 -12.58 1.93
C VAL A 160 -4.33 -11.54 1.07
N GLU A 161 -5.00 -10.58 1.70
CA GLU A 161 -5.89 -9.58 1.07
C GLU A 161 -7.11 -10.24 0.40
N ALA A 162 -7.71 -11.19 1.09
CA ALA A 162 -8.90 -11.89 0.62
C ALA A 162 -10.17 -11.04 0.73
N GLY A 163 -11.10 -11.22 -0.19
CA GLY A 163 -12.47 -10.72 -0.04
C GLY A 163 -12.76 -9.37 -0.67
N LEU A 164 -11.84 -8.75 -1.40
CA LEU A 164 -12.19 -7.64 -2.28
C LEU A 164 -13.17 -8.13 -3.35
N ARG A 165 -14.20 -7.35 -3.66
CA ARG A 165 -15.20 -7.70 -4.67
C ARG A 165 -15.63 -6.49 -5.49
N THR A 166 -15.95 -6.75 -6.75
CA THR A 166 -16.74 -5.86 -7.62
C THR A 166 -17.96 -6.61 -8.13
N ASP A 167 -18.95 -5.88 -8.63
CA ASP A 167 -20.16 -6.48 -9.19
C ASP A 167 -20.00 -6.99 -10.63
N ASN A 168 -18.83 -6.72 -11.23
CA ASN A 168 -18.52 -7.07 -12.61
C ASN A 168 -17.29 -7.96 -12.71
N LEU A 169 -17.47 -9.20 -13.13
CA LEU A 169 -16.40 -10.19 -13.27
C LEU A 169 -15.27 -9.75 -14.26
N PHE A 170 -15.58 -8.83 -15.16
CA PHE A 170 -14.68 -8.32 -16.18
C PHE A 170 -14.11 -6.93 -15.84
N ASP A 171 -14.38 -6.41 -14.63
CA ASP A 171 -13.89 -5.10 -14.22
C ASP A 171 -13.59 -5.06 -12.69
N PRO A 172 -12.30 -5.05 -12.32
CA PRO A 172 -11.09 -5.15 -13.15
C PRO A 172 -10.89 -6.55 -13.74
N PHE A 173 -10.29 -6.61 -14.91
CA PHE A 173 -10.00 -7.87 -15.60
C PHE A 173 -8.48 -8.09 -15.69
N PRO A 174 -7.97 -9.27 -15.29
CA PRO A 174 -8.66 -10.50 -14.85
C PRO A 174 -8.86 -10.61 -13.32
N GLU A 175 -8.58 -9.55 -12.56
CA GLU A 175 -8.40 -9.56 -11.10
C GLU A 175 -9.66 -10.04 -10.36
N GLU A 176 -10.87 -9.58 -10.75
CA GLU A 176 -12.09 -9.99 -10.07
C GLU A 176 -12.36 -11.51 -10.20
N ALA A 177 -12.09 -12.07 -11.38
CA ALA A 177 -12.20 -13.50 -11.59
C ALA A 177 -11.17 -14.28 -10.76
N ASN A 178 -9.92 -13.83 -10.76
CA ASN A 178 -8.84 -14.45 -10.02
C ASN A 178 -9.14 -14.51 -8.52
N ARG A 179 -9.56 -13.39 -7.91
CA ARG A 179 -9.82 -13.34 -6.46
C ARG A 179 -11.00 -14.22 -6.04
N ARG A 180 -12.01 -14.35 -6.89
CA ARG A 180 -13.13 -15.27 -6.65
C ARG A 180 -12.68 -16.73 -6.72
N LEU A 181 -11.86 -17.09 -7.71
CA LEU A 181 -11.35 -18.45 -7.87
C LEU A 181 -10.38 -18.81 -6.72
N ILE A 182 -9.47 -17.94 -6.33
CA ILE A 182 -8.60 -18.16 -5.17
C ILE A 182 -9.42 -18.41 -3.91
N SER A 183 -10.50 -17.65 -3.71
CA SER A 183 -11.38 -17.79 -2.55
C SER A 183 -12.00 -19.19 -2.45
N GLN A 184 -12.21 -19.92 -3.56
CA GLN A 184 -12.74 -21.27 -3.55
C GLN A 184 -11.65 -22.35 -3.32
N LEU A 185 -10.38 -21.99 -3.43
CA LEU A 185 -9.23 -22.90 -3.26
C LEU A 185 -8.58 -22.77 -1.89
N ALA A 186 -8.64 -21.58 -1.28
CA ALA A 186 -7.95 -21.29 -0.04
C ALA A 186 -8.67 -21.87 1.19
N GLN A 187 -7.87 -22.28 2.21
CA GLN A 187 -8.36 -22.74 3.50
C GLN A 187 -8.27 -21.63 4.58
N LEU A 188 -7.37 -20.65 4.38
CA LEU A 188 -7.24 -19.46 5.23
C LEU A 188 -7.46 -18.21 4.39
N HIS A 189 -8.38 -17.35 4.84
CA HIS A 189 -8.69 -16.09 4.17
C HIS A 189 -8.37 -14.93 5.10
N PHE A 190 -7.31 -14.19 4.79
CA PHE A 190 -6.87 -13.04 5.56
C PHE A 190 -7.44 -11.76 4.94
N ALA A 191 -8.57 -11.34 5.45
CA ALA A 191 -9.32 -10.20 4.93
C ALA A 191 -8.77 -8.88 5.51
N PRO A 192 -8.58 -7.83 4.68
CA PRO A 192 -8.09 -6.54 5.17
C PRO A 192 -9.10 -5.79 6.03
N THR A 193 -10.41 -5.98 5.80
CA THR A 193 -11.49 -5.30 6.51
C THR A 193 -12.64 -6.26 6.81
N GLU A 194 -13.55 -5.86 7.71
CA GLU A 194 -14.77 -6.63 7.98
C GLU A 194 -15.69 -6.74 6.74
N VAL A 195 -15.70 -5.74 5.87
CA VAL A 195 -16.42 -5.78 4.59
C VAL A 195 -15.86 -6.89 3.71
N SER A 196 -14.53 -6.95 3.58
CA SER A 196 -13.86 -8.01 2.83
C SER A 196 -14.09 -9.39 3.43
N ALA A 197 -14.09 -9.52 4.76
CA ALA A 197 -14.40 -10.76 5.44
C ALA A 197 -15.84 -11.20 5.21
N ALA A 198 -16.80 -10.26 5.26
CA ALA A 198 -18.22 -10.53 4.94
C ALA A 198 -18.38 -11.01 3.49
N ASN A 199 -17.66 -10.42 2.53
CA ASN A 199 -17.66 -10.83 1.13
C ASN A 199 -17.15 -12.28 0.95
N CYS A 200 -16.08 -12.66 1.68
CA CYS A 200 -15.60 -14.05 1.67
C CYS A 200 -16.70 -15.00 2.16
N ARG A 201 -17.28 -14.72 3.32
CA ARG A 201 -18.37 -15.55 3.90
C ARG A 201 -19.58 -15.64 2.96
N ALA A 202 -20.01 -14.52 2.37
CA ALA A 202 -21.10 -14.48 1.39
C ALA A 202 -20.80 -15.25 0.10
N SER A 203 -19.52 -15.42 -0.25
CA SER A 203 -19.06 -16.21 -1.40
C SER A 203 -19.07 -17.73 -1.14
N GLY A 204 -19.46 -18.17 0.06
CA GLY A 204 -19.55 -19.60 0.41
C GLY A 204 -18.20 -20.30 0.50
N VAL A 205 -17.14 -19.59 0.94
CA VAL A 205 -15.81 -20.19 1.13
C VAL A 205 -15.83 -21.24 2.25
N ILE A 206 -15.01 -22.29 2.13
CA ILE A 206 -14.97 -23.40 3.08
C ILE A 206 -13.97 -23.14 4.21
N GLY A 207 -12.97 -22.29 3.97
CA GLY A 207 -11.88 -22.05 4.92
C GLY A 207 -12.25 -21.10 6.06
N GLU A 208 -11.29 -20.89 6.97
CA GLU A 208 -11.37 -19.90 8.04
C GLU A 208 -11.21 -18.48 7.47
N VAL A 209 -12.10 -17.56 7.83
CA VAL A 209 -12.07 -16.16 7.43
C VAL A 209 -11.71 -15.29 8.62
N LEU A 210 -10.58 -14.61 8.53
CA LEU A 210 -10.02 -13.76 9.57
C LEU A 210 -9.88 -12.32 9.09
N THR A 211 -10.33 -11.37 9.87
CA THR A 211 -10.04 -9.96 9.63
C THR A 211 -8.69 -9.64 10.24
N THR A 212 -7.67 -9.51 9.40
CA THR A 212 -6.29 -9.28 9.83
C THR A 212 -5.84 -7.83 9.75
N GLY A 213 -6.48 -7.01 8.94
CA GLY A 213 -5.94 -5.77 8.41
C GLY A 213 -5.20 -6.03 7.09
N ASN A 214 -4.84 -4.95 6.41
CA ASN A 214 -4.07 -5.02 5.16
C ASN A 214 -2.57 -4.95 5.48
N THR A 215 -1.81 -5.91 4.99
CA THR A 215 -0.35 -5.99 5.17
C THR A 215 0.41 -4.83 4.52
N VAL A 216 -0.23 -4.04 3.66
CA VAL A 216 0.36 -2.79 3.15
C VAL A 216 0.61 -1.79 4.28
N ILE A 217 -0.21 -1.81 5.34
CA ILE A 217 -0.02 -0.94 6.50
C ILE A 217 1.20 -1.37 7.32
N ASP A 218 1.40 -2.70 7.48
CA ASP A 218 2.62 -3.24 8.10
C ASP A 218 3.86 -2.82 7.32
N ALA A 219 3.84 -2.97 5.99
CA ALA A 219 4.95 -2.57 5.11
C ALA A 219 5.25 -1.07 5.21
N LEU A 220 4.20 -0.25 5.19
CA LEU A 220 4.32 1.20 5.32
C LEU A 220 4.97 1.61 6.64
N LEU A 221 4.49 1.06 7.77
CA LEU A 221 5.00 1.42 9.09
C LEU A 221 6.44 0.95 9.30
N LEU A 222 6.81 -0.23 8.81
CA LEU A 222 8.19 -0.70 8.78
C LEU A 222 9.08 0.26 7.98
N MET A 223 8.65 0.63 6.77
CA MET A 223 9.40 1.53 5.91
C MET A 223 9.49 2.94 6.51
N ALA A 224 8.42 3.44 7.12
CA ALA A 224 8.39 4.76 7.73
C ALA A 224 9.39 4.91 8.90
N GLN A 225 9.76 3.81 9.56
CA GLN A 225 10.78 3.81 10.60
C GLN A 225 12.20 3.89 10.04
N GLN A 226 12.44 3.32 8.86
CA GLN A 226 13.76 3.16 8.25
C GLN A 226 14.08 4.20 7.17
N ALA A 227 13.05 4.67 6.45
CA ALA A 227 13.22 5.57 5.32
C ALA A 227 13.89 6.89 5.76
N PRO A 228 14.98 7.30 5.11
CA PRO A 228 15.57 8.61 5.32
C PRO A 228 14.60 9.72 4.92
N VAL A 229 14.91 10.96 5.27
CA VAL A 229 14.16 12.11 4.74
C VAL A 229 14.34 12.14 3.22
N TYR A 230 13.25 12.27 2.49
CA TYR A 230 13.32 12.41 1.03
C TYR A 230 13.80 13.82 0.69
N GLU A 231 15.00 13.91 0.16
CA GLU A 231 15.60 15.20 -0.22
C GLU A 231 15.10 15.64 -1.61
N VAL A 232 14.47 16.80 -1.65
CA VAL A 232 14.04 17.47 -2.88
C VAL A 232 14.74 18.82 -2.97
N PRO A 233 15.53 19.07 -4.00
CA PRO A 233 16.26 20.34 -4.13
C PRO A 233 15.33 21.55 -4.02
N GLY A 234 15.59 22.43 -3.06
CA GLY A 234 14.82 23.64 -2.82
C GLY A 234 13.57 23.47 -1.94
N LEU A 235 13.17 22.26 -1.57
CA LEU A 235 12.07 22.00 -0.65
C LEU A 235 12.57 21.97 0.79
N ASP A 236 12.01 22.83 1.63
CA ASP A 236 12.31 22.84 3.07
C ASP A 236 11.16 22.22 3.87
N TRP A 237 11.32 20.95 4.24
CA TRP A 237 10.34 20.18 5.03
C TRP A 237 10.07 20.74 6.43
N GLN A 238 10.95 21.60 6.97
CA GLN A 238 10.79 22.16 8.31
C GLN A 238 10.05 23.51 8.29
N ARG A 239 10.16 24.25 7.18
CA ARG A 239 9.60 25.60 7.06
C ARG A 239 8.34 25.65 6.20
N GLN A 240 8.11 24.66 5.36
CA GLN A 240 6.98 24.61 4.44
C GLN A 240 6.01 23.50 4.84
N ARG A 241 4.72 23.79 4.75
CA ARG A 241 3.67 22.79 4.80
C ARG A 241 3.59 22.12 3.43
N VAL A 242 3.97 20.85 3.36
CA VAL A 242 4.03 20.14 2.08
C VAL A 242 2.72 19.43 1.80
N ILE A 243 2.13 19.73 0.65
CA ILE A 243 1.04 18.96 0.05
C ILE A 243 1.68 17.92 -0.87
N LEU A 244 1.53 16.64 -0.55
CA LEU A 244 1.88 15.58 -1.47
C LEU A 244 0.69 15.32 -2.40
N ALA A 245 0.89 15.45 -3.70
CA ALA A 245 -0.16 15.15 -4.67
C ALA A 245 0.25 14.03 -5.64
N THR A 246 -0.70 13.16 -5.99
CA THR A 246 -0.52 12.15 -7.05
C THR A 246 -1.74 12.12 -7.95
N VAL A 247 -1.52 12.17 -9.27
CA VAL A 247 -2.59 12.15 -10.28
C VAL A 247 -2.17 11.24 -11.43
N HIS A 248 -2.96 10.19 -11.70
CA HIS A 248 -2.63 9.20 -12.73
C HIS A 248 -3.85 8.52 -13.36
N ARG A 249 -5.03 8.61 -12.75
CA ARG A 249 -6.23 7.90 -13.24
C ARG A 249 -6.72 8.46 -14.57
N ARG A 250 -7.10 7.55 -15.49
CA ARG A 250 -7.59 7.92 -16.83
C ARG A 250 -8.85 8.77 -16.79
N GLU A 251 -9.70 8.57 -15.79
CA GLU A 251 -10.91 9.37 -15.59
C GLU A 251 -10.64 10.85 -15.31
N ASN A 252 -9.41 11.21 -14.92
CA ASN A 252 -8.99 12.58 -14.63
C ASN A 252 -8.31 13.26 -15.82
N TRP A 253 -8.14 12.62 -16.96
CA TRP A 253 -7.48 13.22 -18.12
C TRP A 253 -8.28 14.35 -18.75
N GLY A 254 -7.61 15.23 -19.49
CA GLY A 254 -8.21 16.38 -20.18
C GLY A 254 -8.61 17.51 -19.25
N GLU A 255 -9.85 18.00 -19.36
CA GLU A 255 -10.34 19.15 -18.60
C GLU A 255 -10.25 18.99 -17.08
N ARG A 256 -10.52 17.79 -16.56
CA ARG A 256 -10.39 17.52 -15.13
C ARG A 256 -8.96 17.69 -14.63
N LEU A 257 -7.97 17.28 -15.43
CA LEU A 257 -6.55 17.47 -15.08
C LEU A 257 -6.20 18.96 -15.03
N SER A 258 -6.73 19.77 -15.95
CA SER A 258 -6.56 21.22 -15.94
C SER A 258 -7.20 21.87 -14.71
N GLN A 259 -8.39 21.42 -14.30
CA GLN A 259 -9.03 21.88 -13.05
C GLN A 259 -8.20 21.54 -11.83
N ILE A 260 -7.64 20.32 -11.76
CA ILE A 260 -6.74 19.90 -10.67
C ILE A 260 -5.50 20.82 -10.62
N GLY A 261 -4.84 21.02 -11.75
CA GLY A 261 -3.66 21.90 -11.84
C GLY A 261 -3.96 23.34 -11.43
N THR A 262 -5.12 23.87 -11.83
CA THR A 262 -5.59 25.20 -11.41
C THR A 262 -5.79 25.25 -9.90
N GLY A 263 -6.45 24.25 -9.30
CA GLY A 263 -6.62 24.18 -7.85
C GLY A 263 -5.30 24.13 -7.09
N PHE A 264 -4.30 23.44 -7.61
CA PHE A 264 -2.95 23.43 -7.02
C PHE A 264 -2.27 24.79 -7.06
N LEU A 265 -2.36 25.51 -8.19
CA LEU A 265 -1.82 26.87 -8.30
C LEU A 265 -2.49 27.82 -7.31
N GLU A 266 -3.82 27.82 -7.25
CA GLU A 266 -4.58 28.67 -6.33
C GLU A 266 -4.24 28.39 -4.85
N LEU A 267 -3.99 27.12 -4.47
CA LEU A 267 -3.52 26.77 -3.13
C LEU A 267 -2.15 27.34 -2.83
N LEU A 268 -1.22 27.25 -3.78
CA LEU A 268 0.12 27.80 -3.63
C LEU A 268 0.12 29.33 -3.51
N GLU A 269 -0.77 30.01 -4.25
CA GLU A 269 -0.93 31.46 -4.16
C GLU A 269 -1.57 31.87 -2.83
N ARG A 270 -2.58 31.13 -2.38
CA ARG A 270 -3.31 31.43 -1.14
C ARG A 270 -2.48 31.22 0.13
N PHE A 271 -1.59 30.21 0.11
CA PHE A 271 -0.77 29.81 1.25
C PHE A 271 0.73 29.94 0.93
N PRO A 272 1.36 31.10 1.21
CA PRO A 272 2.77 31.33 0.90
C PRO A 272 3.76 30.41 1.60
N ASP A 273 3.37 29.81 2.73
CA ASP A 273 4.13 28.83 3.50
C ASP A 273 3.92 27.38 3.04
N THR A 274 3.17 27.17 1.96
CA THR A 274 2.85 25.83 1.44
C THR A 274 3.66 25.52 0.19
N ALA A 275 4.12 24.28 0.07
CA ALA A 275 4.75 23.72 -1.10
C ALA A 275 3.94 22.53 -1.63
N LEU A 276 3.97 22.32 -2.94
CA LEU A 276 3.40 21.14 -3.60
C LEU A 276 4.53 20.20 -4.03
N LEU A 277 4.49 18.97 -3.57
CA LEU A 277 5.32 17.88 -4.10
C LEU A 277 4.44 16.98 -4.98
N LEU A 278 4.78 16.89 -6.26
CA LEU A 278 3.99 16.17 -7.27
C LEU A 278 4.90 15.24 -8.08
N PRO A 279 5.01 13.96 -7.70
CA PRO A 279 5.60 12.95 -8.56
C PRO A 279 4.79 12.78 -9.84
N LEU A 280 5.38 13.08 -10.98
CA LEU A 280 4.70 13.07 -12.27
C LEU A 280 4.61 11.66 -12.84
N HIS A 281 3.40 11.22 -13.15
CA HIS A 281 3.20 9.97 -13.87
C HIS A 281 3.92 9.98 -15.23
N ARG A 282 4.48 8.83 -15.64
CA ARG A 282 5.28 8.74 -16.89
C ARG A 282 4.47 8.95 -18.16
N ASN A 283 3.14 8.78 -18.11
CA ASN A 283 2.28 8.98 -19.26
C ASN A 283 2.28 10.47 -19.67
N PRO A 284 2.66 10.80 -20.94
CA PRO A 284 2.70 12.17 -21.44
C PRO A 284 1.37 12.91 -21.28
N THR A 285 0.23 12.21 -21.44
CA THR A 285 -1.13 12.78 -21.29
C THR A 285 -1.36 13.40 -19.89
N VAL A 286 -0.66 12.94 -18.88
CA VAL A 286 -0.72 13.49 -17.50
C VAL A 286 0.44 14.44 -17.26
N ARG A 287 1.64 14.03 -17.65
CA ARG A 287 2.89 14.74 -17.37
C ARG A 287 2.95 16.11 -18.04
N GLU A 288 2.76 16.17 -19.35
CA GLU A 288 2.94 17.38 -20.12
C GLU A 288 2.02 18.54 -19.68
N PRO A 289 0.69 18.34 -19.49
CA PRO A 289 -0.17 19.40 -19.01
C PRO A 289 0.21 19.91 -17.60
N LEU A 290 0.48 19.02 -16.66
CA LEU A 290 0.86 19.41 -15.31
C LEU A 290 2.22 20.11 -15.27
N GLN A 291 3.17 19.67 -16.06
CA GLN A 291 4.48 20.31 -16.19
C GLN A 291 4.38 21.71 -16.82
N ALA A 292 3.53 21.88 -17.83
CA ALA A 292 3.28 23.19 -18.45
C ALA A 292 2.62 24.18 -17.48
N MET A 293 1.70 23.70 -16.64
CA MET A 293 0.98 24.55 -15.68
C MET A 293 1.80 24.89 -14.43
N LEU A 294 2.50 23.93 -13.88
CA LEU A 294 3.12 24.02 -12.54
C LEU A 294 4.64 24.18 -12.57
N GLY A 295 5.30 23.82 -13.69
CA GLY A 295 6.75 23.69 -13.76
C GLY A 295 7.53 25.00 -13.56
N SER A 296 6.91 26.16 -13.74
CA SER A 296 7.54 27.46 -13.50
C SER A 296 7.28 28.02 -12.09
N HIS A 297 6.40 27.37 -11.30
CA HIS A 297 6.06 27.88 -9.97
C HIS A 297 7.13 27.51 -8.94
N PRO A 298 7.72 28.47 -8.20
CA PRO A 298 8.91 28.22 -7.34
C PRO A 298 8.64 27.30 -6.14
N ARG A 299 7.39 27.04 -5.80
CA ARG A 299 6.99 26.15 -4.70
C ARG A 299 6.25 24.89 -5.18
N ALA A 300 6.26 24.63 -6.48
CA ALA A 300 5.80 23.36 -7.05
C ALA A 300 7.02 22.50 -7.42
N PHE A 301 7.19 21.39 -6.71
CA PHE A 301 8.29 20.46 -6.89
C PHE A 301 7.80 19.25 -7.67
N LEU A 302 8.07 19.27 -8.97
CA LEU A 302 7.71 18.20 -9.90
C LEU A 302 8.88 17.21 -9.97
N THR A 303 8.63 15.95 -9.64
CA THR A 303 9.67 14.91 -9.62
C THR A 303 9.34 13.76 -10.58
N GLU A 304 10.31 12.89 -10.81
CA GLU A 304 10.03 11.57 -11.37
C GLU A 304 9.18 10.75 -10.39
N PRO A 305 8.50 9.66 -10.87
CA PRO A 305 7.81 8.75 -9.98
C PRO A 305 8.73 8.25 -8.87
N LEU A 306 8.25 8.30 -7.65
CA LEU A 306 9.03 7.92 -6.46
C LEU A 306 9.12 6.40 -6.31
N ASP A 307 10.24 5.93 -5.82
CA ASP A 307 10.36 4.59 -5.29
C ASP A 307 9.61 4.46 -3.97
N TYR A 308 9.38 3.25 -3.50
CA TYR A 308 8.48 3.03 -2.36
C TYR A 308 8.96 3.72 -1.07
N ASP A 309 10.24 3.63 -0.75
CA ASP A 309 10.86 4.30 0.39
C ASP A 309 10.77 5.84 0.29
N GLN A 310 11.01 6.38 -0.90
CA GLN A 310 10.87 7.81 -1.19
C GLN A 310 9.42 8.28 -1.02
N LEU A 311 8.45 7.49 -1.53
CA LEU A 311 7.03 7.79 -1.39
C LEU A 311 6.60 7.78 0.08
N VAL A 312 7.05 6.80 0.85
CA VAL A 312 6.78 6.71 2.29
C VAL A 312 7.40 7.89 3.04
N ALA A 313 8.64 8.25 2.72
CA ALA A 313 9.30 9.41 3.31
C ALA A 313 8.58 10.73 2.96
N ALA A 314 8.14 10.88 1.72
CA ALA A 314 7.36 12.03 1.26
C ALA A 314 5.99 12.11 1.95
N MET A 315 5.27 11.00 2.08
CA MET A 315 4.01 10.94 2.85
C MET A 315 4.23 11.30 4.31
N ARG A 316 5.26 10.74 4.96
CA ARG A 316 5.58 11.03 6.35
C ARG A 316 5.88 12.51 6.58
N GLY A 317 6.62 13.15 5.66
CA GLY A 317 6.95 14.57 5.71
C GLY A 317 5.81 15.51 5.33
N SER A 318 4.80 15.04 4.58
CA SER A 318 3.71 15.88 4.10
C SER A 318 2.76 16.31 5.21
N THR A 319 2.05 17.43 4.99
CA THR A 319 0.97 17.92 5.85
C THR A 319 -0.35 17.24 5.48
N LEU A 320 -0.65 17.14 4.20
CA LEU A 320 -1.85 16.45 3.71
C LEU A 320 -1.56 15.81 2.34
N VAL A 321 -2.42 14.89 1.93
CA VAL A 321 -2.29 14.17 0.67
C VAL A 321 -3.49 14.43 -0.22
N LEU A 322 -3.26 14.86 -1.47
CA LEU A 322 -4.26 14.97 -2.53
C LEU A 322 -4.00 13.88 -3.56
N THR A 323 -4.95 12.97 -3.76
CA THR A 323 -4.66 11.79 -4.61
C THR A 323 -5.88 11.24 -5.32
N ASP A 324 -5.63 10.61 -6.48
CA ASP A 324 -6.60 9.72 -7.13
C ASP A 324 -6.24 8.23 -6.98
N SER A 325 -5.17 7.92 -6.21
CA SER A 325 -4.70 6.56 -5.94
C SER A 325 -5.55 5.86 -4.90
N GLY A 326 -5.93 4.60 -5.16
CA GLY A 326 -6.58 3.74 -4.16
C GLY A 326 -5.65 3.38 -3.00
N GLY A 327 -4.38 3.06 -3.27
CA GLY A 327 -3.40 2.69 -2.24
C GLY A 327 -3.14 3.80 -1.23
N LEU A 328 -2.97 5.04 -1.70
CA LEU A 328 -2.72 6.17 -0.80
C LEU A 328 -3.90 6.51 0.14
N GLN A 329 -5.13 6.10 -0.23
CA GLN A 329 -6.29 6.19 0.64
C GLN A 329 -6.21 5.22 1.84
N GLU A 330 -5.47 4.13 1.70
CA GLU A 330 -5.20 3.17 2.77
C GLU A 330 -3.96 3.57 3.58
N GLU A 331 -2.89 3.96 2.89
CA GLU A 331 -1.55 4.16 3.44
C GLU A 331 -1.39 5.50 4.18
N ALA A 332 -1.78 6.62 3.59
CA ALA A 332 -1.53 7.94 4.18
C ALA A 332 -2.22 8.13 5.55
N PRO A 333 -3.45 7.64 5.78
CA PRO A 333 -4.08 7.70 7.10
C PRO A 333 -3.29 6.97 8.19
N ALA A 334 -2.59 5.88 7.86
CA ALA A 334 -1.76 5.16 8.83
C ALA A 334 -0.56 5.99 9.33
N LEU A 335 -0.17 7.01 8.59
CA LEU A 335 0.82 8.01 8.99
C LEU A 335 0.18 9.27 9.59
N GLY A 336 -1.10 9.25 9.90
CA GLY A 336 -1.84 10.40 10.43
C GLY A 336 -1.98 11.55 9.44
N LYS A 337 -2.03 11.25 8.13
CA LYS A 337 -2.16 12.28 7.09
C LYS A 337 -3.58 12.32 6.54
N PRO A 338 -4.29 13.47 6.63
CA PRO A 338 -5.57 13.64 5.96
C PRO A 338 -5.46 13.42 4.46
N VAL A 339 -6.45 12.74 3.88
CA VAL A 339 -6.48 12.41 2.45
C VAL A 339 -7.68 13.08 1.78
N LEU A 340 -7.40 13.91 0.78
CA LEU A 340 -8.40 14.48 -0.12
C LEU A 340 -8.34 13.72 -1.46
N VAL A 341 -9.43 13.05 -1.78
CA VAL A 341 -9.50 12.16 -2.94
C VAL A 341 -10.03 12.92 -4.15
N LEU A 342 -9.20 13.06 -5.18
CA LEU A 342 -9.47 13.76 -6.44
C LEU A 342 -10.35 12.91 -7.38
N ARG A 343 -11.46 12.38 -6.84
CA ARG A 343 -12.41 11.51 -7.53
C ARG A 343 -13.83 11.75 -7.03
N ARG A 344 -14.83 11.34 -7.80
CA ARG A 344 -16.24 11.38 -7.41
C ARG A 344 -16.69 10.09 -6.72
N THR A 345 -15.99 8.99 -6.99
CA THR A 345 -16.24 7.66 -6.41
C THR A 345 -14.93 7.03 -5.97
N THR A 346 -14.99 6.06 -5.07
CA THR A 346 -13.80 5.32 -4.63
C THR A 346 -14.14 3.84 -4.45
N GLU A 347 -13.15 2.98 -4.65
CA GLU A 347 -13.19 1.57 -4.29
C GLU A 347 -12.84 1.34 -2.80
N ARG A 348 -12.69 2.43 -2.04
CA ARG A 348 -12.34 2.43 -0.59
C ARG A 348 -13.38 3.20 0.22
N PRO A 349 -14.66 2.77 0.19
CA PRO A 349 -15.73 3.47 0.92
C PRO A 349 -15.48 3.47 2.43
N GLU A 350 -14.75 2.49 2.95
CA GLU A 350 -14.39 2.39 4.37
C GLU A 350 -13.55 3.58 4.82
N ALA A 351 -12.61 4.08 4.00
CA ALA A 351 -11.80 5.26 4.32
C ALA A 351 -12.68 6.51 4.49
N VAL A 352 -13.68 6.66 3.63
CA VAL A 352 -14.62 7.78 3.68
C VAL A 352 -15.53 7.66 4.90
N SER A 353 -16.07 6.48 5.16
CA SER A 353 -16.94 6.20 6.31
C SER A 353 -16.21 6.37 7.65
N ALA A 354 -14.93 6.01 7.71
CA ALA A 354 -14.09 6.19 8.88
C ALA A 354 -13.63 7.65 9.07
N GLY A 355 -13.80 8.51 8.06
CA GLY A 355 -13.38 9.92 8.12
C GLY A 355 -11.88 10.14 7.88
N THR A 356 -11.13 9.13 7.44
CA THR A 356 -9.70 9.24 7.11
C THR A 356 -9.46 9.85 5.74
N ALA A 357 -10.44 9.74 4.84
CA ALA A 357 -10.40 10.29 3.50
C ALA A 357 -11.72 11.02 3.16
N ARG A 358 -11.64 12.01 2.28
CA ARG A 358 -12.80 12.76 1.78
C ARG A 358 -12.78 12.82 0.26
N LEU A 359 -13.89 12.42 -0.38
CA LEU A 359 -14.08 12.59 -1.82
C LEU A 359 -14.39 14.07 -2.12
N ILE A 360 -13.53 14.72 -2.91
CA ILE A 360 -13.68 16.14 -3.23
C ILE A 360 -13.88 16.42 -4.72
N GLY A 361 -13.83 15.39 -5.56
CA GLY A 361 -13.88 15.56 -7.00
C GLY A 361 -12.65 16.24 -7.57
N THR A 362 -12.81 16.89 -8.72
CA THR A 362 -11.68 17.46 -9.48
C THR A 362 -11.86 18.95 -9.80
N ALA A 363 -12.94 19.57 -9.37
CA ALA A 363 -13.15 21.01 -9.58
C ALA A 363 -12.17 21.84 -8.73
N SER A 364 -11.53 22.85 -9.34
CA SER A 364 -10.53 23.68 -8.65
C SER A 364 -11.09 24.32 -7.38
N ALA A 365 -12.33 24.80 -7.43
CA ALA A 365 -13.00 25.43 -6.28
C ALA A 365 -13.15 24.47 -5.09
N ASP A 366 -13.53 23.20 -5.33
CA ASP A 366 -13.68 22.20 -4.28
C ASP A 366 -12.32 21.81 -3.69
N ILE A 367 -11.30 21.63 -4.56
CA ILE A 367 -9.92 21.36 -4.14
C ILE A 367 -9.41 22.46 -3.21
N VAL A 368 -9.60 23.71 -3.62
CA VAL A 368 -9.16 24.88 -2.84
C VAL A 368 -9.93 25.01 -1.53
N ALA A 369 -11.24 24.81 -1.55
CA ALA A 369 -12.07 24.91 -0.35
C ALA A 369 -11.69 23.85 0.70
N GLU A 370 -11.63 22.58 0.31
CA GLU A 370 -11.37 21.46 1.21
C GLU A 370 -9.93 21.43 1.73
N ALA A 371 -8.95 21.73 0.87
CA ALA A 371 -7.57 21.84 1.31
C ALA A 371 -7.35 23.07 2.19
N SER A 372 -8.00 24.22 1.90
CA SER A 372 -7.93 25.40 2.76
C SER A 372 -8.50 25.13 4.14
N LEU A 373 -9.63 24.40 4.23
CA LEU A 373 -10.20 24.01 5.52
C LEU A 373 -9.16 23.26 6.37
N LEU A 374 -8.52 22.24 5.81
CA LEU A 374 -7.51 21.44 6.54
C LEU A 374 -6.22 22.22 6.84
N LEU A 375 -5.88 23.22 6.04
CA LEU A 375 -4.71 24.06 6.27
C LEU A 375 -4.93 25.17 7.30
N THR A 376 -6.19 25.53 7.59
CA THR A 376 -6.52 26.66 8.47
C THR A 376 -7.27 26.27 9.74
N ASP A 377 -8.02 25.17 9.72
CA ASP A 377 -8.77 24.66 10.87
C ASP A 377 -8.08 23.42 11.46
N GLY A 378 -7.35 23.62 12.57
CA GLY A 378 -6.66 22.54 13.27
C GLY A 378 -7.61 21.46 13.81
N THR A 379 -8.86 21.80 14.14
CA THR A 379 -9.86 20.82 14.60
C THR A 379 -10.28 19.89 13.47
N ALA A 380 -10.56 20.47 12.28
CA ALA A 380 -10.88 19.67 11.10
C ALA A 380 -9.71 18.79 10.68
N TYR A 381 -8.48 19.32 10.73
CA TYR A 381 -7.27 18.56 10.45
C TYR A 381 -7.10 17.36 11.40
N GLU A 382 -7.13 17.62 12.72
CA GLU A 382 -6.95 16.60 13.76
C GLU A 382 -8.06 15.53 13.71
N ALA A 383 -9.29 15.91 13.38
CA ALA A 383 -10.39 14.97 13.24
C ALA A 383 -10.12 13.92 12.14
N MET A 384 -9.53 14.32 11.02
CA MET A 384 -9.14 13.40 9.96
C MET A 384 -7.84 12.65 10.27
N ALA A 385 -6.83 13.37 10.79
CA ALA A 385 -5.50 12.81 11.04
C ALA A 385 -5.52 11.74 12.13
N ARG A 386 -6.45 11.82 13.09
CA ARG A 386 -6.61 10.87 14.20
C ARG A 386 -7.76 9.88 14.01
N ALA A 387 -8.46 9.92 12.90
CA ALA A 387 -9.50 8.94 12.60
C ALA A 387 -8.89 7.53 12.52
N HIS A 388 -9.63 6.55 13.00
CA HIS A 388 -9.17 5.16 12.95
C HIS A 388 -9.01 4.69 11.51
N ASN A 389 -7.84 4.16 11.15
CA ASN A 389 -7.63 3.61 9.83
C ASN A 389 -8.32 2.23 9.71
N PRO A 390 -9.35 2.09 8.86
CA PRO A 390 -10.10 0.83 8.74
C PRO A 390 -9.29 -0.30 8.08
N PHE A 391 -8.16 0.04 7.43
CA PHE A 391 -7.34 -0.94 6.71
C PHE A 391 -6.28 -1.61 7.57
N GLY A 392 -6.13 -1.22 8.82
CA GLY A 392 -5.24 -1.91 9.76
C GLY A 392 -4.42 -1.01 10.66
N ASP A 393 -3.76 -1.67 11.59
CA ASP A 393 -2.97 -1.09 12.68
C ASP A 393 -1.47 -1.48 12.61
N GLY A 394 -1.04 -2.12 11.50
CA GLY A 394 0.34 -2.59 11.32
C GLY A 394 0.63 -3.93 12.00
N GLN A 395 -0.37 -4.70 12.34
CA GLN A 395 -0.22 -6.02 12.98
C GLN A 395 -0.82 -7.17 12.15
N ALA A 396 -1.11 -6.93 10.87
CA ALA A 396 -1.71 -7.93 10.00
C ALA A 396 -0.80 -9.15 9.85
N SER A 397 0.50 -8.94 9.68
CA SER A 397 1.49 -10.01 9.52
C SER A 397 1.58 -10.92 10.74
N GLY A 398 1.57 -10.35 11.94
CA GLY A 398 1.55 -11.13 13.18
C GLY A 398 0.28 -11.99 13.31
N ARG A 399 -0.88 -11.43 12.95
CA ARG A 399 -2.16 -12.17 12.95
C ARG A 399 -2.16 -13.32 11.94
N ILE A 400 -1.52 -13.12 10.76
CA ILE A 400 -1.36 -14.16 9.74
C ILE A 400 -0.49 -15.30 10.26
N VAL A 401 0.66 -14.98 10.88
CA VAL A 401 1.55 -16.00 11.49
C VAL A 401 0.84 -16.79 12.58
N GLU A 402 0.12 -16.12 13.47
CA GLU A 402 -0.62 -16.76 14.55
C GLU A 402 -1.76 -17.67 14.00
N ALA A 403 -2.45 -17.25 12.96
CA ALA A 403 -3.45 -18.08 12.31
C ALA A 403 -2.83 -19.32 11.65
N ALA A 404 -1.67 -19.16 10.99
CA ALA A 404 -0.93 -20.28 10.42
C ALA A 404 -0.46 -21.27 11.51
N ARG A 405 -0.02 -20.77 12.68
CA ARG A 405 0.32 -21.63 13.84
C ARG A 405 -0.87 -22.50 14.25
N ARG A 406 -2.02 -21.89 14.47
CA ARG A 406 -3.23 -22.63 14.85
C ARG A 406 -3.63 -23.65 13.78
N PHE A 407 -3.61 -23.25 12.52
CA PHE A 407 -3.97 -24.12 11.40
C PHE A 407 -3.06 -25.34 11.28
N LEU A 408 -1.77 -25.18 11.49
CA LEU A 408 -0.77 -26.25 11.40
C LEU A 408 -0.58 -27.02 12.72
N GLY A 409 -1.41 -26.73 13.73
CA GLY A 409 -1.37 -27.44 15.02
C GLY A 409 -0.11 -27.20 15.85
N ILE A 410 0.57 -26.05 15.65
CA ILE A 410 1.75 -25.68 16.41
C ILE A 410 1.28 -25.11 17.76
N ALA A 411 1.70 -25.73 18.85
CA ALA A 411 1.39 -25.26 20.19
C ALA A 411 1.88 -23.82 20.39
N GLY A 412 1.04 -22.97 21.01
CA GLY A 412 1.46 -21.63 21.40
C GLY A 412 2.60 -21.73 22.41
N GLY A 413 3.67 -20.97 22.16
CA GLY A 413 4.78 -20.84 23.07
C GLY A 413 4.46 -19.89 24.24
#